data_4480c1583787af6559406222e1588ba1
#
_entry.id   4480c1583787af6559406222e1588ba1
#
_cell.length_a   1.000
_cell.length_b   1.000
_cell.length_c   1.000
_cell.angle_alpha   90.00
_cell.angle_beta   90.00
_cell.angle_gamma   90.00
#
_symmetry.space_group_name_H-M   'P 1'
#
loop_
_entity.id
_entity.type
_entity.pdbx_description
1 polymer ?
#
loop_
_entity_poly.entity_id
_entity_poly.type
_entity_poly.pdbx_seq_one_letter_code
_entity_poly.pdbx_strand_id
1 'polypeptide(L)' 'MFAKELYRAGHTRKFLIRDLGASGWEIRDEQDDRVLKQVCYTDWHRVERALHMFNLQIDELESKGWAPTR' A
#
# COMPACT_ATOMS: atom_id res chain seq x y z
N MET A 1 10.72 -4.46 1.22
CA MET A 1 9.86 -3.52 1.95
C MET A 1 9.35 -2.43 1.03
N PHE A 2 8.11 -2.03 1.16
CA PHE A 2 7.50 -1.01 0.32
C PHE A 2 6.64 -0.11 1.19
N ALA A 3 6.71 1.20 0.98
CA ALA A 3 5.88 2.17 1.69
C ALA A 3 5.64 3.37 0.78
N LYS A 4 4.38 3.72 0.59
CA LYS A 4 3.98 4.87 -0.22
C LYS A 4 2.81 5.57 0.45
N GLU A 5 2.91 6.89 0.55
CA GLU A 5 1.86 7.71 1.15
C GLU A 5 1.45 8.80 0.16
N LEU A 6 0.15 8.98 -0.02
CA LEU A 6 -0.41 9.96 -0.94
C LEU A 6 -1.35 10.88 -0.19
N TYR A 7 -1.45 12.13 -0.66
CA TYR A 7 -2.29 13.16 -0.06
C TYR A 7 -3.16 13.83 -1.09
N ARG A 8 -4.38 14.15 -0.71
CA ARG A 8 -5.26 14.98 -1.51
C ARG A 8 -6.32 15.62 -0.60
N ALA A 9 -6.43 16.95 -0.63
CA ALA A 9 -7.50 17.70 0.05
C ALA A 9 -7.69 17.30 1.51
N GLY A 10 -6.59 17.13 2.25
CA GLY A 10 -6.64 16.75 3.67
C GLY A 10 -6.83 15.26 3.93
N HIS A 11 -6.92 14.44 2.88
CA HIS A 11 -7.03 13.00 3.00
C HIS A 11 -5.68 12.32 2.74
N THR A 12 -5.47 11.16 3.35
CA THR A 12 -4.26 10.36 3.16
C THR A 12 -4.59 8.94 2.72
N ARG A 13 -3.70 8.37 1.90
CA ARG A 13 -3.72 6.95 1.55
C ARG A 13 -2.32 6.41 1.80
N LYS A 14 -2.24 5.26 2.44
CA LYS A 14 -0.97 4.58 2.70
C LYS A 14 -1.01 3.17 2.15
N PHE A 15 0.06 2.80 1.46
CA PHE A 15 0.26 1.44 0.96
C PHE A 15 1.55 0.90 1.57
N LEU A 16 1.48 -0.24 2.22
CA LEU A 16 2.60 -0.76 2.98
C LEU A 16 2.76 -2.25 2.74
N ILE A 17 4.01 -2.67 2.50
CA ILE A 17 4.39 -4.07 2.49
C ILE A 17 5.57 -4.20 3.43
N ARG A 18 5.43 -5.01 4.47
CA ARG A 18 6.39 -5.13 5.54
C ARG A 18 6.88 -6.57 5.66
N ASP A 19 8.19 -6.75 5.77
CA ASP A 19 8.80 -8.06 5.99
C ASP A 19 8.66 -8.41 7.48
N LEU A 20 8.04 -9.54 7.77
CA LEU A 20 7.84 -10.04 9.13
C LEU A 20 8.81 -11.17 9.48
N GLY A 21 9.87 -11.34 8.70
CA GLY A 21 10.83 -12.43 8.90
C GLY A 21 10.20 -13.78 8.63
N ALA A 22 10.32 -14.70 9.57
CA ALA A 22 9.81 -16.06 9.42
C ALA A 22 8.29 -16.11 9.25
N SER A 23 7.58 -15.05 9.64
CA SER A 23 6.11 -14.98 9.54
C SER A 23 5.62 -14.51 8.17
N GLY A 24 6.53 -14.19 7.25
CA GLY A 24 6.16 -13.79 5.90
C GLY A 24 6.11 -12.29 5.72
N TRP A 25 5.09 -11.80 5.03
CA TRP A 25 4.94 -10.38 4.71
C TRP A 25 3.55 -9.89 5.04
N GLU A 26 3.47 -8.66 5.57
CA GLU A 26 2.21 -7.98 5.81
C GLU A 26 1.94 -7.01 4.68
N ILE A 27 0.71 -7.07 4.14
CA ILE A 27 0.21 -6.15 3.12
C ILE A 27 -0.86 -5.29 3.78
N ARG A 28 -0.69 -3.98 3.75
CA ARG A 28 -1.63 -3.06 4.40
C ARG A 28 -1.97 -1.89 3.49
N ASP A 29 -3.25 -1.55 3.46
CA ASP A 29 -3.80 -0.40 2.75
C ASP A 29 -4.62 0.40 3.75
N GLU A 30 -4.31 1.69 3.89
CA GLU A 30 -4.99 2.56 4.86
C GLU A 30 -5.48 3.83 4.18
N GLN A 31 -6.58 4.37 4.69
CA GLN A 31 -7.08 5.67 4.29
C GLN A 31 -7.50 6.44 5.53
N ASP A 32 -6.94 7.65 5.72
CA ASP A 32 -7.24 8.52 6.86
C ASP A 32 -7.08 7.78 8.19
N ASP A 33 -5.98 7.01 8.31
CA ASP A 33 -5.63 6.20 9.48
C ASP A 33 -6.58 5.04 9.75
N ARG A 34 -7.43 4.70 8.78
CA ARG A 34 -8.30 3.53 8.87
C ARG A 34 -7.73 2.42 8.00
N VAL A 35 -7.63 1.22 8.54
CA VAL A 35 -7.15 0.07 7.78
C VAL A 35 -8.26 -0.40 6.86
N LEU A 36 -8.04 -0.31 5.53
CA LEU A 36 -8.98 -0.80 4.53
C LEU A 36 -8.73 -2.28 4.22
N LYS A 37 -7.46 -2.69 4.26
CA LYS A 37 -7.08 -4.06 3.96
C LYS A 37 -5.82 -4.40 4.73
N GLN A 38 -5.80 -5.59 5.33
CA GLN A 38 -4.61 -6.10 6.00
C GLN A 38 -4.60 -7.62 5.83
N VAL A 39 -3.54 -8.14 5.19
CA VAL A 39 -3.36 -9.57 5.01
C VAL A 39 -1.89 -9.91 5.19
N CYS A 40 -1.62 -11.17 5.55
CA CYS A 40 -0.26 -11.69 5.66
C CYS A 40 -0.12 -12.85 4.68
N TYR A 41 0.98 -12.84 3.93
CA TYR A 41 1.30 -13.92 2.99
C TYR A 41 2.67 -14.49 3.33
N THR A 42 2.80 -15.79 3.13
CA THR A 42 4.10 -16.47 3.22
C THR A 42 4.66 -16.80 1.83
N ASP A 43 3.85 -16.60 0.79
CA ASP A 43 4.19 -16.87 -0.60
C ASP A 43 4.59 -15.56 -1.29
N TRP A 44 5.83 -15.48 -1.75
CA TRP A 44 6.35 -14.28 -2.42
C TRP A 44 5.56 -13.91 -3.68
N HIS A 45 5.03 -14.89 -4.43
CA HIS A 45 4.23 -14.58 -5.63
C HIS A 45 3.00 -13.75 -5.30
N ARG A 46 2.39 -14.00 -4.14
CA ARG A 46 1.23 -13.22 -3.70
C ARG A 46 1.63 -11.80 -3.29
N VAL A 47 2.82 -11.66 -2.72
CA VAL A 47 3.37 -10.34 -2.37
C VAL A 47 3.66 -9.54 -3.63
N GLU A 48 4.27 -10.15 -4.64
CA GLU A 48 4.53 -9.50 -5.92
C GLU A 48 3.24 -9.03 -6.57
N ARG A 49 2.20 -9.86 -6.52
CA ARG A 49 0.89 -9.49 -7.06
C ARG A 49 0.30 -8.30 -6.31
N ALA A 50 0.40 -8.32 -4.99
CA ALA A 50 -0.08 -7.21 -4.16
C ALA A 50 0.67 -5.92 -4.47
N LEU A 51 1.99 -6.00 -4.65
CA LEU A 51 2.81 -4.84 -5.02
C LEU A 51 2.38 -4.29 -6.38
N HIS A 52 2.14 -5.16 -7.36
CA HIS A 52 1.68 -4.75 -8.67
C HIS A 52 0.33 -4.03 -8.57
N MET A 53 -0.61 -4.57 -7.80
CA MET A 53 -1.91 -3.95 -7.60
C MET A 53 -1.80 -2.59 -6.88
N PHE A 54 -0.90 -2.48 -5.91
CA PHE A 54 -0.64 -1.20 -5.25
C PHE A 54 -0.14 -0.15 -6.25
N ASN A 55 0.80 -0.54 -7.11
CA ASN A 55 1.32 0.40 -8.11
C ASN A 55 0.24 0.86 -9.08
N LEU A 56 -0.67 -0.03 -9.48
CA LEU A 56 -1.80 0.35 -10.33
C LEU A 56 -2.74 1.32 -9.61
N GLN A 57 -3.03 1.06 -8.34
CA GLN A 57 -3.89 1.96 -7.54
C GLN A 57 -3.23 3.32 -7.32
N ILE A 58 -1.93 3.33 -7.06
CA ILE A 58 -1.18 4.58 -6.88
C ILE A 58 -1.22 5.40 -8.17
N ASP A 59 -0.98 4.78 -9.31
CA ASP A 59 -1.03 5.47 -10.60
C ASP A 59 -2.42 6.07 -10.84
N GLU A 60 -3.46 5.32 -10.54
CA GLU A 60 -4.84 5.80 -10.70
C GLU A 60 -5.12 6.99 -9.77
N LEU A 61 -4.69 6.90 -8.52
CA LEU A 61 -4.90 7.98 -7.56
C LEU A 61 -4.12 9.23 -7.98
N GLU A 62 -2.89 9.07 -8.45
CA GLU A 62 -2.10 10.20 -8.91
C GLU A 62 -2.75 10.87 -10.11
N SER A 63 -3.37 10.10 -10.99
CA SER A 63 -4.09 10.66 -12.13
C SER A 63 -5.33 11.46 -11.70
N LYS A 64 -5.82 11.22 -10.49
CA LYS A 64 -6.98 11.92 -9.91
C LYS A 64 -6.58 13.07 -9.01
N GLY A 65 -5.30 13.41 -8.96
CA GLY A 65 -4.83 14.56 -8.18
C GLY A 65 -4.22 14.23 -6.84
N TRP A 66 -4.11 12.95 -6.48
CA TRP A 66 -3.39 12.58 -5.27
C TRP A 66 -1.89 12.77 -5.52
N ALA A 67 -1.20 13.32 -4.54
CA ALA A 67 0.22 13.62 -4.64
C ALA A 67 1.01 12.78 -3.65
N PRO A 68 2.22 12.35 -4.02
CA PRO A 68 3.09 11.64 -3.07
C PRO A 68 3.49 12.57 -1.92
N THR A 69 4.04 11.98 -0.87
CA THR A 69 4.54 12.71 0.29
C THR A 69 5.53 13.80 -0.12
N ARG A 70 5.42 14.91 0.53
CA ARG A 70 6.33 16.05 0.35
C ARG A 70 7.76 15.70 0.70
#